data_59e8217c3070e84c7d6c089c39cd15f1
#
_entry.id   59e8217c3070e84c7d6c089c39cd15f1
#
_cell.length_a   1.000
_cell.length_b   1.000
_cell.length_c   1.000
_cell.angle_alpha   90.00
_cell.angle_beta   90.00
_cell.angle_gamma   90.00
#
_symmetry.space_group_name_H-M   'P 1'
#
loop_
_entity.id
_entity.type
_entity.pdbx_description
1 polymer ?
#
loop_
_entity_poly.entity_id
_entity_poly.type
_entity_poly.pdbx_seq_one_letter_code
_entity_poly.pdbx_strand_id
1 'polypeptide(L)'
;MDIARLIGALGVGSVVALGVACSSASGVENASADAAADAGTDAPVAPEAGPAVDATTDATADAPSTEFGGLPPAKPNAPASTATGLRTFAIRSLYIGETTRAGVLSATAWKSFGYNLDGKVTNSQSTDVCQRLPGALADIRSDGELGRDNSFGHNIMPVIFGLVSDPTAVQNAGLAAGSPTTLFQVSGLSMDAAQTNTGLTVDAFATGSFASIAENAGKKPTFTSADSWPVLPSATKSGTVESGAAHRSVDAWVVGGALVARFDQLPIPMLLGTATMALPLRNVVVTARVSNGALTEGTIAGVLPSADMRAAFTAAVDRVSTQFCDPNAKQDLLDLVALSADIGVDGTSLATVRCNAISLGLGFESAPVSEVKTLAPPPVPPPNLCTN
;
A
#
# COMPACT_ATOMS: atom_id res chain seq x y z
N MET A 1 -8.56 25.23 8.58
CA MET A 1 -9.54 24.52 7.74
C MET A 1 -9.90 23.26 8.50
N ASP A 2 -11.18 23.00 8.70
CA ASP A 2 -11.60 21.92 9.63
C ASP A 2 -11.77 20.64 8.79
N ILE A 3 -10.88 19.65 8.96
CA ILE A 3 -10.91 18.35 8.27
C ILE A 3 -12.27 17.67 8.50
N ALA A 4 -12.91 17.92 9.66
CA ALA A 4 -14.26 17.43 9.95
C ALA A 4 -15.31 17.98 8.96
N ARG A 5 -15.10 19.14 8.34
CA ARG A 5 -16.00 19.68 7.30
C ARG A 5 -15.79 18.98 5.95
N LEU A 6 -14.58 18.58 5.61
CA LEU A 6 -14.32 17.83 4.38
C LEU A 6 -14.95 16.44 4.44
N ILE A 7 -14.79 15.75 5.58
CA ILE A 7 -15.42 14.43 5.82
C ILE A 7 -16.94 14.55 5.91
N GLY A 8 -17.48 15.64 6.46
CA GLY A 8 -18.91 15.91 6.50
C GLY A 8 -19.53 16.26 5.14
N ALA A 9 -18.75 16.86 4.21
CA ALA A 9 -19.18 17.13 2.84
C ALA A 9 -19.13 15.88 1.93
N LEU A 10 -18.37 14.86 2.34
CA LEU A 10 -18.28 13.54 1.66
C LEU A 10 -19.52 12.66 1.94
N GLY A 11 -20.65 13.27 2.21
CA GLY A 11 -22.02 12.76 2.29
C GLY A 11 -22.11 11.29 2.67
N VAL A 12 -22.47 11.00 3.92
CA VAL A 12 -22.95 9.68 4.36
C VAL A 12 -24.13 9.25 3.47
N GLY A 13 -23.81 8.65 2.33
CA GLY A 13 -24.77 7.96 1.48
C GLY A 13 -25.24 6.72 2.23
N SER A 14 -26.50 6.73 2.61
CA SER A 14 -27.39 5.68 3.09
C SER A 14 -26.77 4.29 3.26
N VAL A 15 -26.57 3.89 4.51
CA VAL A 15 -26.46 2.49 4.90
C VAL A 15 -27.81 1.85 4.62
N VAL A 16 -27.94 1.16 3.49
CA VAL A 16 -29.03 0.22 3.26
C VAL A 16 -28.78 -0.99 4.16
N ALA A 17 -29.45 -1.02 5.31
CA ALA A 17 -29.53 -2.20 6.14
C ALA A 17 -30.30 -3.28 5.37
N LEU A 18 -29.60 -4.23 4.78
CA LEU A 18 -30.18 -5.49 4.33
C LEU A 18 -30.55 -6.30 5.56
N GLY A 19 -31.81 -6.20 5.97
CA GLY A 19 -32.42 -7.07 6.95
C GLY A 19 -32.52 -8.49 6.39
N VAL A 20 -31.69 -9.39 6.90
CA VAL A 20 -31.88 -10.83 6.73
C VAL A 20 -33.03 -11.24 7.63
N ALA A 21 -34.20 -11.44 7.05
CA ALA A 21 -35.35 -12.05 7.71
C ALA A 21 -35.07 -13.56 7.88
N CYS A 22 -34.72 -14.00 9.07
CA CYS A 22 -34.83 -15.41 9.46
C CYS A 22 -36.28 -15.64 9.93
N SER A 23 -37.07 -16.29 9.08
CA SER A 23 -38.31 -16.92 9.48
C SER A 23 -38.00 -18.23 10.19
N SER A 24 -38.43 -18.35 11.44
CA SER A 24 -38.60 -19.65 12.09
C SER A 24 -40.02 -19.73 12.65
N ALA A 25 -40.71 -20.78 12.23
CA ALA A 25 -42.09 -21.11 12.56
C ALA A 25 -42.18 -21.81 13.93
N SER A 26 -43.25 -21.42 14.64
CA SER A 26 -44.18 -22.18 15.43
C SER A 26 -43.74 -23.26 16.41
N GLY A 27 -44.25 -23.16 17.65
CA GLY A 27 -44.81 -24.31 18.31
C GLY A 27 -44.91 -24.24 19.83
N VAL A 28 -46.12 -23.91 20.31
CA VAL A 28 -46.91 -24.55 21.42
C VAL A 28 -46.53 -24.28 22.88
N GLU A 29 -47.38 -23.49 23.52
CA GLU A 29 -48.17 -23.65 24.75
C GLU A 29 -47.63 -24.46 25.94
N ASN A 30 -47.67 -23.93 27.11
CA ASN A 30 -48.57 -24.03 28.28
C ASN A 30 -47.80 -23.83 29.60
N ALA A 31 -48.21 -22.88 30.37
CA ALA A 31 -49.13 -22.84 31.50
C ALA A 31 -48.50 -23.07 32.90
N SER A 32 -48.88 -22.13 33.76
CA SER A 32 -49.23 -22.17 35.18
C SER A 32 -48.15 -22.16 36.26
N ALA A 33 -48.14 -21.05 36.94
CA ALA A 33 -48.33 -20.80 38.37
C ALA A 33 -47.78 -21.82 39.40
N ASP A 34 -46.98 -21.35 40.35
CA ASP A 34 -47.45 -21.16 41.72
C ASP A 34 -46.40 -20.42 42.58
N ALA A 35 -46.94 -19.61 43.46
CA ALA A 35 -46.22 -18.87 44.47
C ALA A 35 -46.05 -19.71 45.73
N ALA A 36 -44.87 -19.68 46.36
CA ALA A 36 -44.77 -19.88 47.83
C ALA A 36 -43.54 -19.15 48.35
N ALA A 37 -43.79 -18.21 49.23
CA ALA A 37 -42.80 -17.60 50.11
C ALA A 37 -42.37 -18.60 51.17
N ASP A 38 -41.07 -18.65 51.49
CA ASP A 38 -40.66 -18.99 52.85
C ASP A 38 -39.38 -18.22 53.26
N ALA A 39 -39.46 -17.65 54.45
CA ALA A 39 -38.41 -16.90 55.11
C ALA A 39 -37.54 -17.83 55.96
N GLY A 40 -36.20 -17.66 55.87
CA GLY A 40 -35.29 -18.46 56.70
C GLY A 40 -33.88 -17.88 56.81
N THR A 41 -33.72 -17.05 57.83
CA THR A 41 -32.56 -16.84 58.72
C THR A 41 -31.14 -16.86 58.21
N ASP A 42 -30.48 -15.73 58.50
CA ASP A 42 -29.04 -15.42 58.49
C ASP A 42 -28.13 -16.48 59.16
N ALA A 43 -27.02 -16.79 58.46
CA ALA A 43 -25.75 -17.11 59.07
C ALA A 43 -24.61 -16.65 58.16
N PRO A 44 -23.55 -15.97 58.65
CA PRO A 44 -22.45 -15.51 57.82
C PRO A 44 -21.53 -16.67 57.45
N VAL A 45 -21.46 -17.02 56.18
CA VAL A 45 -20.50 -17.98 55.64
C VAL A 45 -19.22 -17.21 55.27
N ALA A 46 -18.09 -17.72 55.74
CA ALA A 46 -16.75 -17.24 55.41
C ALA A 46 -16.53 -17.26 53.86
N PRO A 47 -15.71 -16.37 53.32
CA PRO A 47 -15.42 -16.35 51.88
C PRO A 47 -14.59 -17.59 51.53
N GLU A 48 -15.19 -18.53 50.81
CA GLU A 48 -14.43 -19.59 50.12
C GLU A 48 -13.53 -18.95 49.06
N ALA A 49 -12.26 -19.35 49.12
CA ALA A 49 -11.31 -19.03 48.09
C ALA A 49 -11.83 -19.58 46.74
N GLY A 50 -12.20 -18.69 45.84
CA GLY A 50 -12.57 -19.05 44.48
C GLY A 50 -11.44 -19.82 43.80
N PRO A 51 -11.77 -20.74 42.87
CA PRO A 51 -10.77 -21.47 42.11
C PRO A 51 -9.88 -20.49 41.36
N ALA A 52 -8.58 -20.69 41.46
CA ALA A 52 -7.58 -19.98 40.67
C ALA A 52 -7.99 -20.11 39.20
N VAL A 53 -8.38 -18.98 38.57
CA VAL A 53 -8.55 -18.92 37.16
C VAL A 53 -7.17 -19.07 36.57
N ASP A 54 -6.91 -20.26 36.01
CA ASP A 54 -5.74 -20.55 35.23
C ASP A 54 -5.78 -19.59 34.02
N ALA A 55 -5.08 -18.47 34.17
CA ALA A 55 -4.82 -17.57 33.07
C ALA A 55 -3.83 -18.27 32.13
N THR A 56 -4.29 -19.29 31.43
CA THR A 56 -3.68 -19.67 30.17
C THR A 56 -3.88 -18.44 29.23
N THR A 57 -2.92 -17.54 29.31
CA THR A 57 -2.63 -16.63 28.25
C THR A 57 -2.40 -17.47 27.00
N ASP A 58 -3.47 -17.64 26.23
CA ASP A 58 -3.37 -18.02 24.82
C ASP A 58 -2.81 -16.79 24.07
N ALA A 59 -1.57 -16.44 24.44
CA ALA A 59 -0.69 -15.70 23.59
C ALA A 59 -0.34 -16.70 22.48
N THR A 60 -1.19 -16.78 21.45
CA THR A 60 -0.68 -17.09 20.12
C THR A 60 0.41 -16.06 19.92
N ALA A 61 1.66 -16.47 20.22
CA ALA A 61 2.83 -15.70 19.84
C ALA A 61 2.65 -15.48 18.34
N ASP A 62 2.31 -14.25 17.95
CA ASP A 62 2.41 -13.81 16.58
C ASP A 62 3.78 -14.29 16.13
N ALA A 63 3.81 -15.15 15.13
CA ALA A 63 5.07 -15.59 14.53
C ALA A 63 5.85 -14.30 14.26
N PRO A 64 7.13 -14.19 14.68
CA PRO A 64 7.88 -12.95 14.57
C PRO A 64 7.70 -12.44 13.17
N SER A 65 7.16 -11.22 13.04
CA SER A 65 6.93 -10.62 11.72
C SER A 65 8.28 -10.67 11.02
N THR A 66 8.36 -11.40 9.92
CA THR A 66 9.57 -11.54 9.10
C THR A 66 9.86 -10.22 8.37
N GLU A 67 9.07 -9.19 8.64
CA GLU A 67 9.25 -7.84 8.11
C GLU A 67 10.62 -7.27 8.47
N PHE A 68 11.22 -6.63 7.50
CA PHE A 68 12.45 -5.88 7.72
C PHE A 68 12.19 -4.77 8.76
N GLY A 69 13.20 -4.49 9.60
CA GLY A 69 13.10 -3.41 10.59
C GLY A 69 12.80 -2.04 9.98
N GLY A 70 12.88 -0.98 10.75
CA GLY A 70 12.66 0.40 10.25
C GLY A 70 13.60 0.85 9.13
N LEU A 71 14.67 0.12 8.87
CA LEU A 71 15.64 0.35 7.78
C LEU A 71 15.70 -0.84 6.83
N PRO A 72 15.96 -0.60 5.52
CA PRO A 72 16.21 -1.68 4.59
C PRO A 72 17.49 -2.46 4.97
N PRO A 73 17.54 -3.77 4.67
CA PRO A 73 18.76 -4.56 4.92
C PRO A 73 19.99 -3.93 4.33
N ALA A 74 21.06 -3.81 5.14
CA ALA A 74 22.30 -3.18 4.70
C ALA A 74 22.98 -3.98 3.58
N LYS A 75 23.70 -3.26 2.70
CA LYS A 75 24.47 -3.89 1.63
C LYS A 75 25.58 -4.75 2.22
N PRO A 76 25.63 -6.05 1.89
CA PRO A 76 26.65 -6.95 2.44
C PRO A 76 28.01 -6.70 1.80
N ASN A 77 29.07 -7.03 2.52
CA ASN A 77 30.38 -7.20 1.94
C ASN A 77 30.47 -8.62 1.35
N ALA A 78 29.88 -8.80 0.17
CA ALA A 78 29.78 -10.10 -0.51
C ALA A 78 30.17 -9.96 -1.99
N PRO A 79 30.60 -11.04 -2.65
CA PRO A 79 30.92 -11.02 -4.06
C PRO A 79 29.70 -10.67 -4.91
N ALA A 80 29.96 -10.21 -6.13
CA ALA A 80 28.91 -10.07 -7.13
C ALA A 80 28.29 -11.44 -7.44
N SER A 81 27.00 -11.44 -7.72
CA SER A 81 26.29 -12.66 -8.10
C SER A 81 26.89 -13.27 -9.38
N THR A 82 27.05 -14.59 -9.39
CA THR A 82 27.38 -15.38 -10.56
C THR A 82 26.16 -16.03 -11.20
N ALA A 83 24.97 -15.83 -10.63
CA ALA A 83 23.74 -16.38 -11.19
C ALA A 83 23.48 -15.77 -12.58
N THR A 84 23.21 -16.62 -13.55
CA THR A 84 22.86 -16.25 -14.92
C THR A 84 21.35 -16.34 -15.11
N GLY A 85 20.87 -15.57 -16.05
CA GLY A 85 19.45 -15.53 -16.41
C GLY A 85 18.72 -14.31 -15.85
N LEU A 86 17.55 -14.12 -16.43
CA LEU A 86 16.66 -13.01 -16.16
C LEU A 86 15.39 -13.56 -15.51
N ARG A 87 14.94 -12.89 -14.47
CA ARG A 87 13.70 -13.29 -13.79
C ARG A 87 12.77 -12.08 -13.73
N THR A 88 11.53 -12.31 -14.12
CA THR A 88 10.51 -11.26 -14.16
C THR A 88 9.40 -11.58 -13.18
N PHE A 89 9.02 -10.59 -12.38
CA PHE A 89 7.98 -10.69 -11.38
C PHE A 89 6.96 -9.57 -11.59
N ALA A 90 5.67 -9.91 -11.55
CA ALA A 90 4.59 -8.93 -11.55
C ALA A 90 4.08 -8.72 -10.13
N ILE A 91 3.85 -7.49 -9.71
CA ILE A 91 3.10 -7.23 -8.48
C ILE A 91 1.68 -7.74 -8.69
N ARG A 92 1.27 -8.70 -7.84
CA ARG A 92 -0.06 -9.31 -7.86
C ARG A 92 -0.97 -8.82 -6.73
N SER A 93 -0.37 -8.28 -5.67
CA SER A 93 -1.10 -7.65 -4.58
C SER A 93 -0.33 -6.43 -4.09
N LEU A 94 -1.06 -5.37 -3.75
CA LEU A 94 -0.53 -4.12 -3.23
C LEU A 94 -1.30 -3.76 -1.95
N TYR A 95 -0.59 -3.40 -0.89
CA TYR A 95 -1.13 -2.94 0.39
C TYR A 95 -0.81 -1.47 0.54
N ILE A 96 -1.86 -0.64 0.66
CA ILE A 96 -1.71 0.82 0.49
C ILE A 96 -1.66 1.55 1.85
N GLY A 97 -1.93 0.82 2.95
CA GLY A 97 -1.78 1.35 4.31
C GLY A 97 -3.05 1.36 5.16
N GLU A 98 -4.24 1.09 4.61
CA GLU A 98 -5.49 0.93 5.36
C GLU A 98 -5.76 -0.52 5.77
N THR A 99 -5.04 -1.47 5.18
CA THR A 99 -5.10 -2.88 5.55
C THR A 99 -3.73 -3.41 5.94
N THR A 100 -3.71 -4.38 6.85
CA THR A 100 -2.53 -5.21 7.11
C THR A 100 -2.23 -6.12 5.92
N ARG A 101 -1.07 -6.77 5.89
CA ARG A 101 -0.74 -7.79 4.86
C ARG A 101 -1.70 -8.98 4.87
N ALA A 102 -2.39 -9.23 5.97
CA ALA A 102 -3.45 -10.25 6.06
C ALA A 102 -4.80 -9.77 5.47
N GLY A 103 -4.87 -8.54 4.93
CA GLY A 103 -6.09 -7.97 4.37
C GLY A 103 -7.09 -7.48 5.41
N VAL A 104 -6.66 -7.29 6.67
CA VAL A 104 -7.52 -6.78 7.73
C VAL A 104 -7.48 -5.26 7.75
N LEU A 105 -8.64 -4.60 7.69
CA LEU A 105 -8.75 -3.15 7.83
C LEU A 105 -8.23 -2.71 9.20
N SER A 106 -7.36 -1.70 9.21
CA SER A 106 -6.80 -1.15 10.43
C SER A 106 -6.39 0.30 10.22
N ALA A 107 -6.87 1.20 11.06
CA ALA A 107 -6.48 2.61 11.03
C ALA A 107 -4.99 2.85 11.30
N THR A 108 -4.26 1.83 11.75
CA THR A 108 -2.83 1.90 12.06
C THR A 108 -1.97 1.02 11.16
N ALA A 109 -2.55 0.34 10.16
CA ALA A 109 -1.80 -0.55 9.27
C ALA A 109 -0.65 0.17 8.54
N TRP A 110 -0.83 1.44 8.19
CA TRP A 110 0.19 2.27 7.56
C TRP A 110 1.51 2.33 8.35
N LYS A 111 1.46 2.15 9.69
CA LYS A 111 2.63 2.22 10.57
C LYS A 111 3.64 1.10 10.32
N SER A 112 3.21 -0.01 9.72
CA SER A 112 4.07 -1.17 9.42
C SER A 112 4.66 -1.12 8.02
N PHE A 113 4.22 -0.23 7.13
CA PHE A 113 4.73 -0.10 5.77
C PHE A 113 5.72 1.06 5.62
N GLY A 114 6.74 0.84 4.79
CA GLY A 114 7.77 1.85 4.53
C GLY A 114 9.08 1.62 5.28
N TYR A 115 9.93 2.62 5.24
CA TYR A 115 11.22 2.69 5.92
C TYR A 115 11.43 4.07 6.53
N ASN A 116 12.30 4.15 7.51
CA ASN A 116 12.82 5.41 8.02
C ASN A 116 13.74 6.01 6.94
N LEU A 117 13.21 6.98 6.20
CA LEU A 117 13.87 7.58 5.03
C LEU A 117 14.83 8.70 5.44
N ASP A 118 14.47 9.48 6.47
CA ASP A 118 15.24 10.65 6.93
C ASP A 118 16.21 10.33 8.07
N GLY A 119 16.20 9.10 8.59
CA GLY A 119 17.06 8.63 9.68
C GLY A 119 16.61 9.09 11.07
N LYS A 120 15.38 9.61 11.21
CA LYS A 120 14.82 10.10 12.48
C LYS A 120 13.65 9.25 12.93
N VAL A 121 13.27 9.40 14.20
CA VAL A 121 12.03 8.86 14.75
C VAL A 121 11.23 10.04 15.26
N THR A 122 10.16 10.38 14.56
CA THR A 122 9.46 11.63 14.77
C THR A 122 8.02 11.48 15.24
N ASN A 123 7.50 12.54 15.84
CA ASN A 123 6.12 12.64 16.29
C ASN A 123 5.63 14.11 16.20
N SER A 124 4.41 14.37 16.63
CA SER A 124 3.81 15.71 16.59
C SER A 124 4.60 16.79 17.34
N GLN A 125 5.49 16.42 18.27
CA GLN A 125 6.31 17.34 19.10
C GLN A 125 7.73 17.53 18.55
N SER A 126 8.15 16.79 17.54
CA SER A 126 9.49 16.88 16.97
C SER A 126 9.75 18.26 16.37
N THR A 127 10.93 18.83 16.64
CA THR A 127 11.31 20.18 16.21
C THR A 127 12.50 20.23 15.26
N ASP A 128 13.26 19.14 15.17
CA ASP A 128 14.45 19.00 14.32
C ASP A 128 14.14 18.46 12.91
N VAL A 129 12.91 18.63 12.46
CA VAL A 129 12.35 18.13 11.19
C VAL A 129 11.95 19.30 10.28
N CYS A 130 11.74 19.05 9.00
CA CYS A 130 11.35 20.08 8.04
C CYS A 130 10.08 20.83 8.47
N GLN A 131 9.99 22.10 8.09
CA GLN A 131 8.90 22.98 8.48
C GLN A 131 7.62 22.62 7.74
N ARG A 132 6.55 22.37 8.49
CA ARG A 132 5.21 22.14 7.93
C ARG A 132 4.75 23.34 7.12
N LEU A 133 3.90 23.09 6.13
CA LEU A 133 3.15 24.16 5.49
C LEU A 133 2.17 24.80 6.48
N PRO A 134 1.91 26.11 6.40
CA PRO A 134 0.88 26.77 7.21
C PRO A 134 -0.48 26.07 7.01
N GLY A 135 -1.13 25.70 8.10
CA GLY A 135 -2.40 24.96 8.07
C GLY A 135 -2.28 23.43 8.16
N ALA A 136 -1.08 22.87 7.99
CA ALA A 136 -0.86 21.43 8.21
C ALA A 136 -0.99 21.05 9.69
N LEU A 137 -1.54 19.86 9.96
CA LEU A 137 -1.69 19.34 11.32
C LEU A 137 -0.33 19.06 11.97
N ALA A 138 -0.30 19.03 13.30
CA ALA A 138 0.95 18.79 14.04
C ALA A 138 1.47 17.36 13.87
N ASP A 139 0.59 16.40 13.75
CA ASP A 139 0.89 14.97 13.61
C ASP A 139 1.24 14.52 12.19
N ILE A 140 1.22 15.45 11.21
CA ILE A 140 1.59 15.15 9.81
C ILE A 140 2.98 14.50 9.71
N ARG A 141 3.86 14.76 10.67
CA ARG A 141 5.23 14.28 10.74
C ARG A 141 5.39 13.08 11.68
N SER A 142 4.28 12.50 12.14
CA SER A 142 4.35 11.35 13.03
C SER A 142 4.64 10.09 12.22
N ASP A 143 5.73 9.41 12.60
CA ASP A 143 6.17 8.18 11.97
C ASP A 143 5.33 6.99 12.41
N GLY A 144 5.46 5.94 11.64
CA GLY A 144 5.01 4.61 11.98
C GLY A 144 5.95 3.89 12.94
N GLU A 145 5.83 2.58 12.98
CA GLU A 145 6.67 1.72 13.81
C GLU A 145 8.14 1.82 13.39
N LEU A 146 9.03 1.87 14.38
CA LEU A 146 10.48 1.95 14.16
C LEU A 146 10.93 3.19 13.32
N GLY A 147 10.16 4.28 13.35
CA GLY A 147 10.46 5.49 12.60
C GLY A 147 10.17 5.40 11.11
N ARG A 148 9.26 4.52 10.67
CA ARG A 148 8.88 4.43 9.26
C ARG A 148 8.14 5.67 8.82
N ASP A 149 8.65 6.33 7.81
CA ASP A 149 8.01 7.47 7.16
C ASP A 149 6.91 6.99 6.20
N ASN A 150 5.65 7.33 6.47
CA ASN A 150 4.53 6.99 5.61
C ASN A 150 3.35 7.97 5.76
N SER A 151 3.57 9.24 5.45
CA SER A 151 2.51 10.25 5.45
C SER A 151 1.42 9.97 4.41
N PHE A 152 1.76 9.30 3.31
CA PHE A 152 0.75 8.86 2.33
C PHE A 152 -0.28 7.94 2.99
N GLY A 153 0.17 6.89 3.66
CA GLY A 153 -0.72 5.96 4.38
C GLY A 153 -1.46 6.63 5.54
N HIS A 154 -0.81 7.55 6.25
CA HIS A 154 -1.38 8.23 7.41
C HIS A 154 -2.38 9.33 7.03
N ASN A 155 -2.04 10.18 6.05
CA ASN A 155 -2.74 11.44 5.80
C ASN A 155 -3.52 11.46 4.48
N ILE A 156 -3.07 10.76 3.43
CA ILE A 156 -3.74 10.73 2.13
C ILE A 156 -4.75 9.58 2.04
N MET A 157 -4.40 8.39 2.57
CA MET A 157 -5.28 7.22 2.47
C MET A 157 -6.66 7.42 3.12
N PRO A 158 -6.84 8.09 4.27
CA PRO A 158 -8.17 8.37 4.81
C PRO A 158 -9.07 9.16 3.85
N VAL A 159 -8.48 10.03 3.01
CA VAL A 159 -9.20 10.79 1.99
C VAL A 159 -9.57 9.91 0.80
N ILE A 160 -8.62 9.10 0.33
CA ILE A 160 -8.88 8.12 -0.73
C ILE A 160 -9.98 7.14 -0.28
N PHE A 161 -9.95 6.70 0.99
CA PHE A 161 -10.98 5.83 1.57
C PHE A 161 -12.37 6.49 1.58
N GLY A 162 -12.44 7.80 1.74
CA GLY A 162 -13.69 8.56 1.59
C GLY A 162 -14.23 8.59 0.15
N LEU A 163 -13.38 8.36 -0.85
CA LEU A 163 -13.75 8.36 -2.27
C LEU A 163 -13.98 6.96 -2.82
N VAL A 164 -13.22 6.00 -2.34
CA VAL A 164 -13.23 4.60 -2.80
C VAL A 164 -13.27 3.72 -1.55
N SER A 165 -14.37 3.02 -1.34
CA SER A 165 -14.45 2.06 -0.24
C SER A 165 -13.45 0.93 -0.48
N ASP A 166 -12.68 0.58 0.56
CA ASP A 166 -11.69 -0.49 0.55
C ASP A 166 -10.70 -0.39 -0.63
N PRO A 167 -9.84 0.67 -0.68
CA PRO A 167 -8.93 0.91 -1.80
C PRO A 167 -7.96 -0.25 -2.07
N THR A 168 -7.46 -0.93 -1.03
CA THR A 168 -6.61 -2.12 -1.20
C THR A 168 -7.35 -3.27 -1.86
N ALA A 169 -8.60 -3.54 -1.48
CA ALA A 169 -9.39 -4.59 -2.12
C ALA A 169 -9.70 -4.24 -3.58
N VAL A 170 -10.06 -2.99 -3.88
CA VAL A 170 -10.29 -2.49 -5.25
C VAL A 170 -9.02 -2.62 -6.09
N GLN A 171 -7.88 -2.19 -5.56
CA GLN A 171 -6.57 -2.33 -6.20
C GLN A 171 -6.27 -3.79 -6.54
N ASN A 172 -6.42 -4.69 -5.57
CA ASN A 172 -6.07 -6.10 -5.73
C ASN A 172 -7.05 -6.85 -6.63
N ALA A 173 -8.35 -6.52 -6.58
CA ALA A 173 -9.33 -7.02 -7.53
C ALA A 173 -9.01 -6.57 -8.96
N GLY A 174 -8.57 -5.31 -9.13
CA GLY A 174 -8.09 -4.78 -10.40
C GLY A 174 -6.88 -5.55 -10.92
N LEU A 175 -5.86 -5.76 -10.09
CA LEU A 175 -4.67 -6.55 -10.45
C LEU A 175 -5.05 -7.97 -10.88
N ALA A 176 -5.92 -8.64 -10.12
CA ALA A 176 -6.43 -9.96 -10.47
C ALA A 176 -7.26 -9.99 -11.79
N ALA A 177 -7.87 -8.84 -12.13
CA ALA A 177 -8.57 -8.67 -13.42
C ALA A 177 -7.64 -8.28 -14.58
N GLY A 178 -6.36 -7.97 -14.31
CA GLY A 178 -5.38 -7.59 -15.33
C GLY A 178 -5.23 -6.08 -15.52
N SER A 179 -5.56 -5.27 -14.50
CA SER A 179 -5.24 -3.84 -14.49
C SER A 179 -3.73 -3.61 -14.52
N PRO A 180 -3.27 -2.41 -14.94
CA PRO A 180 -1.84 -2.09 -14.97
C PRO A 180 -1.14 -2.39 -13.63
N THR A 181 0.07 -2.93 -13.72
CA THR A 181 0.92 -3.29 -12.58
C THR A 181 2.37 -2.86 -12.82
N THR A 182 3.26 -3.15 -11.89
CA THR A 182 4.70 -3.00 -12.06
C THR A 182 5.35 -4.36 -12.19
N LEU A 183 6.22 -4.49 -13.19
CA LEU A 183 7.12 -5.64 -13.34
C LEU A 183 8.49 -5.28 -12.78
N PHE A 184 9.08 -6.21 -12.03
CA PHE A 184 10.50 -6.19 -11.69
C PHE A 184 11.21 -7.28 -12.46
N GLN A 185 12.17 -6.90 -13.31
CA GLN A 185 13.01 -7.81 -14.07
C GLN A 185 14.40 -7.79 -13.46
N VAL A 186 14.81 -8.91 -12.87
CA VAL A 186 16.02 -9.00 -12.05
C VAL A 186 17.06 -9.88 -12.74
N SER A 187 18.23 -9.32 -12.95
CA SER A 187 19.43 -10.04 -13.41
C SER A 187 20.32 -10.38 -12.23
N GLY A 188 20.92 -11.57 -12.24
CA GLY A 188 21.84 -12.01 -11.18
C GLY A 188 21.12 -12.56 -9.94
N LEU A 189 19.81 -12.79 -9.98
CA LEU A 189 19.04 -13.34 -8.86
C LEU A 189 19.02 -14.88 -8.92
N SER A 190 19.59 -15.51 -7.91
CA SER A 190 19.33 -16.93 -7.60
C SER A 190 17.97 -17.06 -6.91
N MET A 191 17.36 -18.24 -6.93
CA MET A 191 16.15 -18.53 -6.16
C MET A 191 16.45 -19.22 -4.82
N ASP A 192 17.71 -19.24 -4.41
CA ASP A 192 18.10 -19.68 -3.08
C ASP A 192 17.67 -18.66 -2.02
N ALA A 193 16.82 -19.10 -1.09
CA ALA A 193 16.30 -18.24 -0.02
C ALA A 193 17.37 -17.75 0.97
N ALA A 194 18.58 -18.35 0.98
CA ALA A 194 19.69 -17.96 1.86
C ALA A 194 20.77 -17.14 1.16
N GLN A 195 20.58 -16.80 -0.14
CA GLN A 195 21.60 -16.13 -0.92
C GLN A 195 22.02 -14.77 -0.33
N THR A 196 23.31 -14.44 -0.49
CA THR A 196 23.89 -13.14 -0.12
C THR A 196 24.89 -12.74 -1.20
N ASN A 197 24.55 -11.73 -2.02
CA ASN A 197 25.28 -11.31 -3.19
C ASN A 197 25.10 -9.82 -3.47
N THR A 198 26.05 -9.23 -4.18
CA THR A 198 25.95 -7.87 -4.75
C THR A 198 25.91 -7.92 -6.29
N GLY A 199 25.90 -6.76 -6.92
CA GLY A 199 26.00 -6.65 -8.38
C GLY A 199 24.75 -7.12 -9.14
N LEU A 200 23.60 -7.15 -8.49
CA LEU A 200 22.33 -7.38 -9.16
C LEU A 200 21.89 -6.13 -9.92
N THR A 201 21.04 -6.34 -10.93
CA THR A 201 20.34 -5.25 -11.61
C THR A 201 18.86 -5.53 -11.56
N VAL A 202 18.08 -4.53 -11.18
CA VAL A 202 16.61 -4.57 -11.19
C VAL A 202 16.09 -3.52 -12.15
N ASP A 203 15.45 -3.96 -13.22
CA ASP A 203 14.71 -3.14 -14.15
C ASP A 203 13.24 -3.12 -13.76
N ALA A 204 12.62 -1.95 -13.71
CA ALA A 204 11.23 -1.80 -13.39
C ALA A 204 10.44 -1.25 -14.58
N PHE A 205 9.30 -1.87 -14.87
CA PHE A 205 8.42 -1.50 -15.97
C PHE A 205 6.99 -1.30 -15.48
N ALA A 206 6.40 -0.16 -15.76
CA ALA A 206 4.95 0.02 -15.67
C ALA A 206 4.30 -0.68 -16.86
N THR A 207 3.23 -1.44 -16.60
CA THR A 207 2.51 -2.19 -17.65
C THR A 207 1.28 -1.44 -18.16
N GLY A 208 0.81 -1.81 -19.34
CA GLY A 208 -0.58 -1.63 -19.76
C GLY A 208 -1.48 -2.66 -19.09
N SER A 209 -2.79 -2.64 -19.44
CA SER A 209 -3.70 -3.71 -19.03
C SER A 209 -3.29 -5.04 -19.66
N PHE A 210 -3.42 -6.14 -18.93
CA PHE A 210 -3.02 -7.46 -19.38
C PHE A 210 -3.68 -7.85 -20.70
N ALA A 211 -4.99 -7.63 -20.81
CA ALA A 211 -5.79 -7.98 -22.00
C ALA A 211 -5.66 -6.95 -23.16
N SER A 212 -4.76 -5.97 -23.07
CA SER A 212 -4.63 -4.91 -24.08
C SER A 212 -3.92 -5.35 -25.37
N ILE A 213 -3.34 -6.56 -25.39
CA ILE A 213 -2.69 -7.16 -26.55
C ILE A 213 -3.46 -8.38 -27.04
N ALA A 214 -3.32 -8.71 -28.34
CA ALA A 214 -4.10 -9.74 -28.99
C ALA A 214 -3.94 -11.13 -28.32
N GLU A 215 -2.71 -11.47 -27.90
CA GLU A 215 -2.42 -12.76 -27.24
C GLU A 215 -3.18 -12.94 -25.93
N ASN A 216 -3.50 -11.84 -25.23
CA ASN A 216 -4.18 -11.83 -23.94
C ASN A 216 -5.65 -11.42 -24.03
N ALA A 217 -6.17 -11.13 -25.22
CA ALA A 217 -7.54 -10.67 -25.42
C ALA A 217 -8.56 -11.60 -24.76
N GLY A 218 -9.43 -11.05 -23.91
CA GLY A 218 -10.45 -11.81 -23.16
C GLY A 218 -9.93 -12.70 -22.03
N LYS A 219 -8.62 -12.66 -21.72
CA LYS A 219 -8.01 -13.43 -20.63
C LYS A 219 -7.77 -12.56 -19.39
N LYS A 220 -7.70 -13.21 -18.23
CA LYS A 220 -7.17 -12.67 -17.01
C LYS A 220 -5.79 -13.26 -16.72
N PRO A 221 -4.90 -12.53 -16.02
CA PRO A 221 -3.61 -13.09 -15.63
C PRO A 221 -3.80 -14.27 -14.67
N THR A 222 -2.93 -15.26 -14.80
CA THR A 222 -2.83 -16.41 -13.90
C THR A 222 -1.67 -16.23 -12.91
N PHE A 223 -0.87 -15.20 -13.09
CA PHE A 223 0.33 -14.89 -12.32
C PHE A 223 1.32 -16.06 -12.29
N THR A 224 1.60 -16.58 -13.47
CA THR A 224 2.58 -17.64 -13.71
C THR A 224 3.58 -17.21 -14.79
N SER A 225 4.66 -17.97 -14.95
CA SER A 225 5.67 -17.75 -16.00
C SER A 225 5.12 -17.83 -17.44
N ALA A 226 3.88 -18.26 -17.61
CA ALA A 226 3.20 -18.25 -18.92
C ALA A 226 2.59 -16.89 -19.27
N ASP A 227 2.37 -16.01 -18.27
CA ASP A 227 1.75 -14.71 -18.50
C ASP A 227 2.75 -13.72 -19.12
N SER A 228 2.41 -13.16 -20.28
CA SER A 228 3.15 -12.10 -20.94
C SER A 228 2.46 -10.76 -20.73
N TRP A 229 3.04 -9.91 -19.91
CA TRP A 229 2.49 -8.58 -19.64
C TRP A 229 3.05 -7.55 -20.62
N PRO A 230 2.19 -6.78 -21.30
CA PRO A 230 2.64 -5.69 -22.17
C PRO A 230 3.09 -4.49 -21.31
N VAL A 231 4.23 -3.90 -21.63
CA VAL A 231 4.76 -2.74 -20.91
C VAL A 231 4.46 -1.44 -21.67
N LEU A 232 4.27 -0.37 -20.92
CA LEU A 232 4.05 0.95 -21.52
C LEU A 232 5.29 1.41 -22.27
N PRO A 233 5.17 2.05 -23.44
CA PRO A 233 6.31 2.65 -24.14
C PRO A 233 7.10 3.63 -23.26
N SER A 234 6.42 4.39 -22.39
CA SER A 234 7.05 5.31 -21.43
C SER A 234 7.84 4.60 -20.31
N ALA A 235 7.64 3.30 -20.11
CA ALA A 235 8.42 2.51 -19.17
C ALA A 235 9.73 1.98 -19.77
N THR A 236 10.01 2.26 -21.05
CA THR A 236 11.24 1.92 -21.77
C THR A 236 12.04 3.18 -22.11
N LYS A 237 13.35 3.05 -22.32
CA LYS A 237 14.24 4.21 -22.55
C LYS A 237 13.89 5.00 -23.82
N SER A 238 13.47 4.31 -24.88
CA SER A 238 13.22 4.95 -26.17
C SER A 238 11.92 4.49 -26.83
N GLY A 239 10.96 3.97 -26.05
CA GLY A 239 9.67 3.52 -26.56
C GLY A 239 9.68 2.14 -27.21
N THR A 240 10.77 1.34 -27.05
CA THR A 240 10.88 -0.03 -27.57
C THR A 240 11.36 -0.98 -26.47
N VAL A 241 10.96 -2.25 -26.52
CA VAL A 241 11.38 -3.24 -25.52
C VAL A 241 12.90 -3.44 -25.51
N GLU A 242 13.53 -3.45 -26.68
CA GLU A 242 14.98 -3.67 -26.85
C GLU A 242 15.81 -2.55 -26.21
N SER A 243 15.24 -1.37 -26.03
CA SER A 243 15.93 -0.26 -25.38
C SER A 243 16.11 -0.45 -23.88
N GLY A 244 15.42 -1.42 -23.28
CA GLY A 244 15.44 -1.70 -21.85
C GLY A 244 14.58 -0.73 -21.04
N ALA A 245 14.54 -0.94 -19.72
CA ALA A 245 13.73 -0.15 -18.81
C ALA A 245 14.18 1.31 -18.70
N ALA A 246 13.21 2.22 -18.64
CA ALA A 246 13.47 3.62 -18.28
C ALA A 246 13.88 3.77 -16.80
N HIS A 247 13.39 2.85 -15.94
CA HIS A 247 13.69 2.84 -14.52
C HIS A 247 14.52 1.59 -14.18
N ARG A 248 15.80 1.82 -13.94
CA ARG A 248 16.76 0.79 -13.54
C ARG A 248 17.31 1.13 -12.17
N SER A 249 17.51 0.11 -11.33
CA SER A 249 18.13 0.29 -10.03
C SER A 249 19.54 0.88 -10.16
N VAL A 250 19.83 1.89 -9.34
CA VAL A 250 21.17 2.49 -9.23
C VAL A 250 22.09 1.58 -8.42
N ASP A 251 21.54 0.77 -7.52
CA ASP A 251 22.21 -0.26 -6.75
C ASP A 251 21.24 -1.35 -6.34
N ALA A 252 21.69 -2.61 -6.34
CA ALA A 252 20.90 -3.74 -5.88
C ALA A 252 21.75 -4.87 -5.31
N TRP A 253 21.23 -5.54 -4.27
CA TRP A 253 21.88 -6.66 -3.60
C TRP A 253 20.85 -7.60 -2.98
N VAL A 254 21.31 -8.77 -2.57
CA VAL A 254 20.56 -9.70 -1.73
C VAL A 254 21.36 -10.00 -0.49
N VAL A 255 20.71 -10.08 0.65
CA VAL A 255 21.32 -10.48 1.93
C VAL A 255 20.37 -11.39 2.68
N GLY A 256 20.78 -12.64 2.95
CA GLY A 256 19.94 -13.63 3.61
C GLY A 256 18.60 -13.83 2.88
N GLY A 257 18.60 -13.85 1.55
CA GLY A 257 17.39 -13.97 0.72
C GLY A 257 16.54 -12.72 0.61
N ALA A 258 16.91 -11.62 1.25
CA ALA A 258 16.23 -10.33 1.12
C ALA A 258 16.84 -9.53 -0.05
N LEU A 259 16.09 -9.38 -1.12
CA LEU A 259 16.41 -8.47 -2.23
C LEU A 259 16.22 -7.03 -1.77
N VAL A 260 17.18 -6.17 -2.09
CA VAL A 260 17.11 -4.71 -1.94
C VAL A 260 17.49 -4.08 -3.27
N ALA A 261 16.67 -3.15 -3.76
CA ALA A 261 16.96 -2.36 -4.96
C ALA A 261 16.66 -0.88 -4.71
N ARG A 262 17.55 0.00 -5.15
CA ARG A 262 17.39 1.44 -5.03
C ARG A 262 17.19 2.06 -6.40
N PHE A 263 16.25 3.00 -6.50
CA PHE A 263 15.94 3.71 -7.74
C PHE A 263 15.90 5.21 -7.47
N ASP A 264 16.38 6.01 -8.41
CA ASP A 264 16.20 7.46 -8.36
C ASP A 264 14.72 7.81 -8.54
N GLN A 265 14.05 7.10 -9.44
CA GLN A 265 12.63 7.28 -9.76
C GLN A 265 11.97 5.93 -10.06
N LEU A 266 10.73 5.76 -9.59
CA LEU A 266 9.90 4.59 -9.87
C LEU A 266 8.41 4.98 -9.83
N PRO A 267 7.75 5.11 -10.98
CA PRO A 267 6.30 5.31 -11.00
C PRO A 267 5.57 4.01 -10.67
N ILE A 268 4.67 4.05 -9.70
CA ILE A 268 3.83 2.90 -9.32
C ILE A 268 2.39 3.15 -9.78
N PRO A 269 1.81 2.32 -10.65
CA PRO A 269 0.41 2.44 -11.02
C PRO A 269 -0.50 2.07 -9.83
N MET A 270 -1.44 2.96 -9.55
CA MET A 270 -2.46 2.79 -8.52
C MET A 270 -3.84 3.03 -9.12
N LEU A 271 -4.80 2.19 -8.77
CA LEU A 271 -6.20 2.39 -9.10
C LEU A 271 -6.85 3.37 -8.13
N LEU A 272 -7.51 4.36 -8.67
CA LEU A 272 -8.39 5.27 -7.95
C LEU A 272 -9.79 5.12 -8.58
N GLY A 273 -10.61 4.26 -8.01
CA GLY A 273 -11.88 3.84 -8.62
C GLY A 273 -11.64 3.16 -9.98
N THR A 274 -12.14 3.74 -11.06
CA THR A 274 -11.95 3.24 -12.43
C THR A 274 -10.74 3.84 -13.15
N ALA A 275 -10.11 4.87 -12.59
CA ALA A 275 -8.95 5.53 -13.16
C ALA A 275 -7.65 4.92 -12.64
N THR A 276 -6.65 4.82 -13.50
CA THR A 276 -5.27 4.49 -13.09
C THR A 276 -4.48 5.79 -12.97
N MET A 277 -3.83 5.97 -11.83
CA MET A 277 -2.91 7.07 -11.55
C MET A 277 -1.51 6.50 -11.32
N ALA A 278 -0.48 7.14 -11.83
CA ALA A 278 0.90 6.80 -11.50
C ALA A 278 1.36 7.62 -10.28
N LEU A 279 1.82 6.95 -9.24
CA LEU A 279 2.48 7.59 -8.11
C LEU A 279 3.95 7.88 -8.49
N PRO A 280 4.36 9.14 -8.63
CA PRO A 280 5.69 9.53 -9.14
C PRO A 280 6.76 9.49 -8.04
N LEU A 281 7.13 8.30 -7.59
CA LEU A 281 8.07 8.12 -6.50
C LEU A 281 9.51 8.52 -6.88
N ARG A 282 10.23 9.09 -5.93
CA ARG A 282 11.68 9.39 -5.98
C ARG A 282 12.40 8.82 -4.79
N ASN A 283 13.73 8.65 -4.90
CA ASN A 283 14.58 8.07 -3.85
C ASN A 283 14.01 6.76 -3.30
N VAL A 284 13.69 5.85 -4.22
CA VAL A 284 12.90 4.66 -3.91
C VAL A 284 13.78 3.52 -3.44
N VAL A 285 13.33 2.86 -2.38
CA VAL A 285 13.87 1.57 -1.93
C VAL A 285 12.79 0.52 -2.09
N VAL A 286 13.10 -0.52 -2.83
CA VAL A 286 12.28 -1.73 -2.97
C VAL A 286 12.98 -2.86 -2.26
N THR A 287 12.27 -3.55 -1.38
CA THR A 287 12.76 -4.77 -0.75
C THR A 287 11.75 -5.90 -0.91
N ALA A 288 12.22 -7.13 -0.95
CA ALA A 288 11.35 -8.30 -0.91
C ALA A 288 12.13 -9.55 -0.52
N ARG A 289 11.45 -10.55 0.04
CA ARG A 289 12.04 -11.87 0.27
C ARG A 289 11.93 -12.72 -0.99
N VAL A 290 13.00 -13.39 -1.31
CA VAL A 290 13.01 -14.42 -2.34
C VAL A 290 12.46 -15.70 -1.72
N SER A 291 11.26 -16.11 -2.10
CA SER A 291 10.60 -17.29 -1.54
C SER A 291 9.73 -17.97 -2.60
N ASN A 292 9.82 -19.30 -2.68
CA ASN A 292 8.96 -20.13 -3.55
C ASN A 292 8.85 -19.65 -5.00
N GLY A 293 9.93 -19.13 -5.57
CA GLY A 293 9.95 -18.64 -6.94
C GLY A 293 9.36 -17.26 -7.15
N ALA A 294 9.01 -16.52 -6.08
CA ALA A 294 8.41 -15.19 -6.10
C ALA A 294 9.19 -14.20 -5.23
N LEU A 295 8.82 -12.93 -5.32
CA LEU A 295 9.20 -11.89 -4.37
C LEU A 295 8.02 -11.64 -3.43
N THR A 296 8.17 -11.99 -2.16
CA THR A 296 7.13 -11.93 -1.13
C THR A 296 7.51 -10.93 -0.03
N GLU A 297 6.55 -10.57 0.82
CA GLU A 297 6.75 -9.61 1.91
C GLU A 297 7.40 -8.31 1.43
N GLY A 298 7.07 -7.91 0.20
CA GLY A 298 7.70 -6.78 -0.46
C GLY A 298 7.32 -5.45 0.19
N THR A 299 8.26 -4.51 0.22
CA THR A 299 8.05 -3.12 0.64
C THR A 299 8.60 -2.19 -0.42
N ILE A 300 7.81 -1.17 -0.78
CA ILE A 300 8.24 -0.04 -1.60
C ILE A 300 8.17 1.19 -0.70
N ALA A 301 9.28 1.88 -0.53
CA ALA A 301 9.35 3.13 0.21
C ALA A 301 10.03 4.20 -0.62
N GLY A 302 9.60 5.45 -0.47
CA GLY A 302 10.15 6.58 -1.19
C GLY A 302 9.40 7.86 -0.91
N VAL A 303 9.68 8.90 -1.67
CA VAL A 303 9.03 10.20 -1.51
C VAL A 303 8.24 10.58 -2.76
N LEU A 304 7.09 11.19 -2.56
CA LEU A 304 6.22 11.76 -3.58
C LEU A 304 6.39 13.29 -3.55
N PRO A 305 7.04 13.93 -4.53
CA PRO A 305 7.07 15.38 -4.59
C PRO A 305 5.64 15.93 -4.60
N SER A 306 5.31 16.84 -3.68
CA SER A 306 3.94 17.35 -3.52
C SER A 306 3.39 17.97 -4.81
N ALA A 307 4.24 18.62 -5.61
CA ALA A 307 3.85 19.19 -6.90
C ALA A 307 3.47 18.11 -7.91
N ASP A 308 4.27 17.03 -8.01
CA ASP A 308 4.03 15.92 -8.94
C ASP A 308 2.77 15.16 -8.54
N MET A 309 2.56 14.94 -7.22
CA MET A 309 1.37 14.29 -6.69
C MET A 309 0.10 15.11 -6.95
N ARG A 310 0.14 16.43 -6.75
CA ARG A 310 -0.97 17.32 -7.11
C ARG A 310 -1.30 17.25 -8.61
N ALA A 311 -0.30 17.22 -9.47
CA ALA A 311 -0.50 17.07 -10.91
C ALA A 311 -1.16 15.73 -11.26
N ALA A 312 -0.74 14.63 -10.62
CA ALA A 312 -1.33 13.30 -10.81
C ALA A 312 -2.81 13.26 -10.36
N PHE A 313 -3.13 13.83 -9.20
CA PHE A 313 -4.51 13.96 -8.73
C PHE A 313 -5.34 14.84 -9.67
N THR A 314 -4.81 15.99 -10.10
CA THR A 314 -5.51 16.89 -11.03
C THR A 314 -5.92 16.18 -12.32
N ALA A 315 -5.08 15.28 -12.83
CA ALA A 315 -5.35 14.51 -14.05
C ALA A 315 -6.37 13.37 -13.85
N ALA A 316 -6.51 12.86 -12.62
CA ALA A 316 -7.30 11.67 -12.34
C ALA A 316 -8.69 11.96 -11.74
N VAL A 317 -8.83 12.93 -10.86
CA VAL A 317 -10.02 13.09 -9.99
C VAL A 317 -11.31 13.36 -10.74
N ASP A 318 -11.26 14.09 -11.87
CA ASP A 318 -12.43 14.38 -12.72
C ASP A 318 -13.00 13.11 -13.40
N ARG A 319 -12.26 11.97 -13.28
CA ARG A 319 -12.63 10.66 -13.84
C ARG A 319 -13.07 9.68 -12.77
N VAL A 320 -12.96 10.07 -11.49
CA VAL A 320 -13.26 9.23 -10.34
C VAL A 320 -14.62 9.57 -9.75
N SER A 321 -14.94 10.87 -9.61
CA SER A 321 -16.18 11.33 -9.00
C SER A 321 -16.62 12.67 -9.57
N THR A 322 -17.94 12.81 -9.82
CA THR A 322 -18.56 14.08 -10.22
C THR A 322 -18.48 15.16 -9.13
N GLN A 323 -18.19 14.80 -7.89
CA GLN A 323 -17.95 15.75 -6.79
C GLN A 323 -16.81 16.74 -7.14
N PHE A 324 -15.79 16.28 -7.88
CA PHE A 324 -14.65 17.12 -8.27
C PHE A 324 -14.89 17.98 -9.50
N CYS A 325 -16.11 17.97 -10.02
CA CYS A 325 -16.57 18.97 -11.00
C CYS A 325 -16.79 20.33 -10.32
N ASP A 326 -16.98 20.36 -9.00
CA ASP A 326 -16.88 21.59 -8.21
C ASP A 326 -15.41 22.00 -8.05
N PRO A 327 -15.00 23.18 -8.56
CA PRO A 327 -13.62 23.67 -8.44
C PRO A 327 -13.15 23.79 -6.99
N ASN A 328 -14.04 24.09 -6.04
CA ASN A 328 -13.67 24.22 -4.62
C ASN A 328 -13.36 22.84 -4.01
N ALA A 329 -14.20 21.83 -4.24
CA ALA A 329 -13.95 20.48 -3.77
C ALA A 329 -12.65 19.90 -4.34
N LYS A 330 -12.37 20.16 -5.61
CA LYS A 330 -11.12 19.80 -6.27
C LYS A 330 -9.92 20.52 -5.64
N GLN A 331 -10.03 21.83 -5.39
CA GLN A 331 -8.96 22.63 -4.78
C GLN A 331 -8.69 22.18 -3.35
N ASP A 332 -9.74 21.88 -2.56
CA ASP A 332 -9.61 21.37 -1.18
C ASP A 332 -8.82 20.07 -1.13
N LEU A 333 -9.08 19.13 -2.06
CA LEU A 333 -8.29 17.90 -2.18
C LEU A 333 -6.83 18.19 -2.51
N LEU A 334 -6.57 19.08 -3.49
CA LEU A 334 -5.20 19.44 -3.89
C LEU A 334 -4.42 20.16 -2.78
N ASP A 335 -5.11 20.97 -1.98
CA ASP A 335 -4.52 21.63 -0.81
C ASP A 335 -4.21 20.61 0.30
N LEU A 336 -5.08 19.63 0.52
CA LEU A 336 -4.80 18.55 1.46
C LEU A 336 -3.56 17.75 1.05
N VAL A 337 -3.41 17.41 -0.23
CA VAL A 337 -2.20 16.77 -0.75
C VAL A 337 -0.96 17.61 -0.44
N ALA A 338 -1.02 18.92 -0.65
CA ALA A 338 0.10 19.80 -0.31
C ALA A 338 0.40 19.84 1.18
N LEU A 339 -0.66 19.90 2.02
CA LEU A 339 -0.55 19.95 3.48
C LEU A 339 -0.04 18.63 4.09
N SER A 340 -0.09 17.53 3.34
CA SER A 340 0.41 16.21 3.77
C SER A 340 1.93 16.05 3.61
N ALA A 341 2.63 17.09 3.15
CA ALA A 341 4.10 17.06 3.03
C ALA A 341 4.75 16.99 4.42
N ASP A 342 5.56 15.96 4.63
CA ASP A 342 6.23 15.63 5.91
C ASP A 342 7.75 15.54 5.79
N ILE A 343 8.28 15.47 4.55
CA ILE A 343 9.69 15.21 4.26
C ILE A 343 10.17 16.10 3.09
N GLY A 344 11.48 16.20 2.87
CA GLY A 344 12.08 16.80 1.69
C GLY A 344 12.06 15.86 0.49
N VAL A 345 12.06 16.41 -0.73
CA VAL A 345 12.09 15.63 -1.98
C VAL A 345 13.34 14.77 -2.13
N ASP A 346 14.40 15.10 -1.42
CA ASP A 346 15.65 14.35 -1.34
C ASP A 346 15.63 13.23 -0.26
N GLY A 347 14.50 13.04 0.42
CA GLY A 347 14.35 12.07 1.50
C GLY A 347 14.91 12.56 2.84
N THR A 348 15.29 13.84 2.97
CA THR A 348 15.79 14.39 4.23
C THR A 348 14.71 15.22 4.95
N SER A 349 14.87 15.39 6.26
CA SER A 349 14.00 16.26 7.04
C SER A 349 14.86 17.20 7.88
N LEU A 350 15.04 18.45 7.38
CA LEU A 350 15.88 19.47 7.98
C LEU A 350 15.04 20.64 8.52
N ALA A 351 15.27 21.06 9.75
CA ALA A 351 14.52 22.12 10.43
C ALA A 351 14.58 23.51 9.74
N THR A 352 15.55 23.69 8.84
CA THR A 352 15.75 24.95 8.11
C THR A 352 15.00 25.06 6.80
N VAL A 353 14.41 23.97 6.31
CA VAL A 353 13.68 23.90 5.03
C VAL A 353 12.22 23.53 5.22
N ARG A 354 11.37 23.88 4.27
CA ARG A 354 9.97 23.42 4.24
C ARG A 354 9.89 22.01 3.68
N CYS A 355 8.98 21.20 4.25
CA CYS A 355 8.60 19.94 3.67
C CYS A 355 7.95 20.19 2.30
N ASN A 356 8.36 19.44 1.29
CA ASN A 356 7.88 19.59 -0.10
C ASN A 356 7.62 18.25 -0.79
N ALA A 357 7.67 17.15 -0.03
CA ALA A 357 7.32 15.81 -0.47
C ALA A 357 6.52 15.09 0.62
N ILE A 358 5.83 14.04 0.20
CA ILE A 358 5.03 13.15 1.04
C ILE A 358 5.77 11.83 1.09
N SER A 359 6.13 11.36 2.27
CA SER A 359 6.70 10.03 2.44
C SER A 359 5.68 8.95 2.11
N LEU A 360 6.12 7.85 1.52
CA LEU A 360 5.26 6.74 1.12
C LEU A 360 5.87 5.40 1.49
N GLY A 361 5.04 4.53 2.06
CA GLY A 361 5.31 3.13 2.29
C GLY A 361 4.17 2.26 1.78
N LEU A 362 4.47 1.31 0.89
CA LEU A 362 3.53 0.32 0.37
C LEU A 362 4.06 -1.07 0.65
N GLY A 363 3.14 -2.02 0.90
CA GLY A 363 3.47 -3.44 0.90
C GLY A 363 3.10 -4.08 -0.44
N PHE A 364 3.78 -5.15 -0.86
CA PHE A 364 3.39 -5.90 -2.05
C PHE A 364 3.72 -7.39 -1.97
N GLU A 365 3.00 -8.16 -2.77
CA GLU A 365 3.32 -9.53 -3.14
C GLU A 365 3.48 -9.60 -4.65
N SER A 366 4.41 -10.44 -5.14
CA SER A 366 4.60 -10.66 -6.56
C SER A 366 4.48 -12.12 -6.95
N ALA A 367 4.42 -12.35 -8.24
CA ALA A 367 4.50 -13.69 -8.82
C ALA A 367 5.41 -13.68 -10.05
N PRO A 368 6.03 -14.83 -10.39
CA PRO A 368 6.84 -14.95 -11.60
C PRO A 368 5.94 -14.83 -12.83
N VAL A 369 6.44 -14.10 -13.83
CA VAL A 369 5.80 -13.97 -15.14
C VAL A 369 6.85 -14.12 -16.25
N SER A 370 6.43 -14.14 -17.52
CA SER A 370 7.39 -14.20 -18.63
C SER A 370 8.20 -12.91 -18.74
N GLU A 371 9.32 -12.99 -19.41
CA GLU A 371 10.14 -11.81 -19.73
C GLU A 371 9.33 -10.78 -20.52
N VAL A 372 9.72 -9.51 -20.39
CA VAL A 372 9.14 -8.39 -21.14
C VAL A 372 9.44 -8.55 -22.62
N LYS A 373 8.40 -8.66 -23.46
CA LYS A 373 8.51 -8.88 -24.91
C LYS A 373 7.63 -7.97 -25.76
N THR A 374 6.59 -7.38 -25.18
CA THR A 374 5.55 -6.69 -25.95
C THR A 374 5.26 -5.32 -25.33
N LEU A 375 5.05 -4.33 -26.19
CA LEU A 375 4.57 -3.01 -25.77
C LEU A 375 3.03 -3.01 -25.67
N ALA A 376 2.54 -2.30 -24.68
CA ALA A 376 1.12 -1.96 -24.57
C ALA A 376 0.75 -0.87 -25.58
N PRO A 377 -0.48 -0.86 -26.10
CA PRO A 377 -1.02 0.30 -26.79
C PRO A 377 -1.10 1.48 -25.80
N PRO A 378 -1.15 2.72 -26.29
CA PRO A 378 -1.36 3.87 -25.42
C PRO A 378 -2.62 3.69 -24.56
N PRO A 379 -2.54 3.97 -23.24
CA PRO A 379 -3.69 3.82 -22.37
C PRO A 379 -4.81 4.78 -22.78
N VAL A 380 -6.03 4.25 -22.87
CA VAL A 380 -7.22 5.09 -23.07
C VAL A 380 -7.74 5.49 -21.68
N PRO A 381 -7.66 6.76 -21.30
CA PRO A 381 -8.16 7.18 -20.01
C PRO A 381 -9.69 7.03 -19.96
N PRO A 382 -10.28 6.71 -18.78
CA PRO A 382 -11.72 6.70 -18.62
C PRO A 382 -12.33 8.07 -18.94
N PRO A 383 -13.63 8.14 -19.29
CA PRO A 383 -14.30 9.40 -19.59
C PRO A 383 -14.15 10.42 -18.46
N ASN A 384 -14.02 11.69 -18.81
CA ASN A 384 -14.13 12.78 -17.86
C ASN A 384 -15.60 12.93 -17.44
N LEU A 385 -15.88 12.80 -16.14
CA LEU A 385 -17.24 12.87 -15.58
C LEU A 385 -17.77 14.31 -15.49
N CYS A 386 -16.90 15.30 -15.69
CA CYS A 386 -17.23 16.73 -15.59
C CYS A 386 -17.51 17.39 -16.94
N THR A 387 -17.40 16.68 -18.04
CA THR A 387 -17.79 17.16 -19.36
C THR A 387 -19.24 16.76 -19.64
N ASN A 388 -20.17 17.67 -19.45
CA ASN A 388 -21.54 17.63 -20.01
C ASN A 388 -21.61 18.48 -21.25
#